data_c6b0685a310b67ddb294fbfb0df71cbe
#
_entry.id   c6b0685a310b67ddb294fbfb0df71cbe
#
_cell.length_a   1.000
_cell.length_b   1.000
_cell.length_c   1.000
_cell.angle_alpha   90.00
_cell.angle_beta   90.00
_cell.angle_gamma   90.00
#
_symmetry.space_group_name_H-M   'P 1'
#
loop_
_entity.id
_entity.type
_entity.pdbx_description
1 polymer ?
#
loop_
_entity_poly.entity_id
_entity_poly.type
_entity_poly.pdbx_seq_one_letter_code
_entity_poly.pdbx_strand_id
1 'polypeptide(L)'
;MIGEQKTPRETSAPAASATASPALPDAWAHTPLTVVMPTYNEAGNLPGMVELLMGLELPGLRLLVVDDSSPDGTGQIAEDLAEGHLAEDGTPRMSVLHRTTKDGLGRAYAAGMAKAVEDGAAYVLQMDADGSHPSAKIAEMLGVAMSTGAGLVVGSRYVPGGTLSDAWGAHRKLLSRWANAYASTILGTRVRDITGGFNMWSAEALRAIDLASVGSAGYSFQVEMKFKALRRDFQVMEVPIHFEDRTVGESKMNLAVQLESIAMPWKLRARARR
;
A
#
# COMPACT_ATOMS: atom_id res chain seq x y z
N MET A 1 62.74 -4.40 -24.13
CA MET A 1 61.57 -5.20 -23.75
C MET A 1 60.61 -4.27 -23.01
N ILE A 2 59.59 -3.82 -23.70
CA ILE A 2 58.62 -2.85 -23.22
C ILE A 2 57.38 -3.67 -22.81
N GLY A 3 57.05 -3.66 -21.48
CA GLY A 3 55.92 -4.38 -20.94
C GLY A 3 54.63 -3.64 -21.25
N GLU A 4 53.71 -4.30 -21.94
CA GLU A 4 52.34 -3.85 -22.18
C GLU A 4 51.51 -3.94 -20.92
N GLN A 5 51.06 -2.80 -20.40
CA GLN A 5 50.09 -2.72 -19.33
C GLN A 5 48.69 -2.97 -19.91
N LYS A 6 48.05 -4.07 -19.50
CA LYS A 6 46.66 -4.38 -19.76
C LYS A 6 45.77 -3.55 -18.85
N THR A 7 45.02 -2.61 -19.41
CA THR A 7 43.89 -1.89 -18.78
C THR A 7 42.75 -2.87 -18.48
N PRO A 8 42.12 -2.83 -17.30
CA PRO A 8 40.93 -3.62 -17.01
C PRO A 8 39.71 -3.06 -17.80
N ARG A 9 39.05 -3.94 -18.54
CA ARG A 9 37.74 -3.63 -19.13
C ARG A 9 36.72 -3.45 -18.01
N GLU A 10 36.17 -2.24 -17.88
CA GLU A 10 34.93 -1.98 -17.15
C GLU A 10 33.78 -2.71 -17.86
N THR A 11 33.30 -3.77 -17.25
CA THR A 11 32.03 -4.38 -17.62
C THR A 11 30.91 -3.54 -16.98
N SER A 12 30.35 -2.61 -17.76
CA SER A 12 29.11 -1.96 -17.41
C SER A 12 28.00 -3.02 -17.41
N ALA A 13 27.45 -3.29 -16.22
CA ALA A 13 26.23 -4.05 -16.08
C ALA A 13 25.09 -3.32 -16.84
N PRO A 14 24.22 -4.05 -17.56
CA PRO A 14 23.09 -3.41 -18.23
C PRO A 14 22.16 -2.81 -17.15
N ALA A 15 21.90 -1.51 -17.27
CA ALA A 15 20.89 -0.83 -16.50
C ALA A 15 19.56 -1.61 -16.64
N ALA A 16 18.97 -2.00 -15.51
CA ALA A 16 17.66 -2.63 -15.51
C ALA A 16 16.69 -1.69 -16.25
N SER A 17 16.19 -2.16 -17.39
CA SER A 17 15.15 -1.47 -18.14
C SER A 17 13.97 -1.26 -17.22
N ALA A 18 13.71 -0.01 -16.83
CA ALA A 18 12.46 0.38 -16.21
C ALA A 18 11.35 -0.01 -17.20
N THR A 19 10.67 -1.12 -16.93
CA THR A 19 9.49 -1.52 -17.69
C THR A 19 8.46 -0.40 -17.50
N ALA A 20 8.21 0.36 -18.56
CA ALA A 20 7.19 1.39 -18.57
C ALA A 20 5.87 0.77 -18.05
N SER A 21 5.23 1.44 -17.09
CA SER A 21 3.89 1.03 -16.66
C SER A 21 2.97 0.96 -17.87
N PRO A 22 2.10 -0.06 -17.98
CA PRO A 22 1.15 -0.12 -19.08
C PRO A 22 0.30 1.16 -19.06
N ALA A 23 0.27 1.86 -20.18
CA ALA A 23 -0.58 3.03 -20.34
C ALA A 23 -2.05 2.60 -20.21
N LEU A 24 -2.77 3.22 -19.28
CA LEU A 24 -4.21 3.02 -19.16
C LEU A 24 -4.93 3.74 -20.29
N PRO A 25 -6.11 3.26 -20.72
CA PRO A 25 -7.01 4.06 -21.52
C PRO A 25 -7.27 5.43 -20.84
N ASP A 26 -7.31 6.51 -21.60
CA ASP A 26 -7.44 7.87 -21.07
C ASP A 26 -8.62 8.03 -20.10
N ALA A 27 -9.79 7.50 -20.45
CA ALA A 27 -10.97 7.50 -19.58
C ALA A 27 -10.72 6.79 -18.21
N TRP A 28 -9.83 5.82 -18.17
CA TRP A 28 -9.50 5.11 -16.92
C TRP A 28 -8.48 5.89 -16.08
N ALA A 29 -7.56 6.61 -16.73
CA ALA A 29 -6.58 7.45 -16.06
C ALA A 29 -7.24 8.63 -15.28
N HIS A 30 -8.43 9.07 -15.71
CA HIS A 30 -9.23 10.11 -15.06
C HIS A 30 -10.16 9.58 -13.95
N THR A 31 -10.18 8.25 -13.70
CA THR A 31 -11.00 7.68 -12.63
C THR A 31 -10.58 8.24 -11.27
N PRO A 32 -11.54 8.72 -10.44
CA PRO A 32 -11.25 9.22 -9.10
C PRO A 32 -10.58 8.16 -8.24
N LEU A 33 -9.26 8.26 -8.06
CA LEU A 33 -8.43 7.38 -7.26
C LEU A 33 -7.79 8.20 -6.13
N THR A 34 -8.02 7.82 -4.87
CA THR A 34 -7.33 8.43 -3.74
C THR A 34 -6.31 7.47 -3.15
N VAL A 35 -5.04 7.90 -3.12
CA VAL A 35 -4.00 7.23 -2.35
C VAL A 35 -4.11 7.70 -0.90
N VAL A 36 -4.35 6.78 0.02
CA VAL A 36 -4.38 7.03 1.47
C VAL A 36 -3.02 6.63 2.05
N MET A 37 -2.31 7.60 2.60
CA MET A 37 -0.94 7.46 3.08
C MET A 37 -0.84 7.91 4.54
N PRO A 38 -0.92 6.97 5.51
CA PRO A 38 -0.68 7.30 6.91
C PRO A 38 0.78 7.67 7.17
N THR A 39 0.98 8.72 7.97
CA THR A 39 2.30 9.21 8.35
C THR A 39 2.45 9.31 9.86
N TYR A 40 3.65 8.99 10.34
CA TYR A 40 4.12 9.28 11.68
C TYR A 40 5.64 9.31 11.71
N ASN A 41 6.22 10.51 11.82
CA ASN A 41 7.67 10.76 11.70
C ASN A 41 8.21 10.36 10.31
N GLU A 42 7.61 10.92 9.26
CA GLU A 42 7.96 10.64 7.87
C GLU A 42 8.44 11.92 7.13
N ALA A 43 8.90 12.95 7.86
CA ALA A 43 9.33 14.23 7.29
C ALA A 43 10.41 14.06 6.19
N GLY A 44 11.29 13.05 6.33
CA GLY A 44 12.33 12.76 5.35
C GLY A 44 11.87 12.02 4.11
N ASN A 45 10.79 11.22 4.21
CA ASN A 45 10.30 10.39 3.12
C ASN A 45 9.18 11.08 2.31
N LEU A 46 8.32 11.85 2.98
CA LEU A 46 7.09 12.39 2.42
C LEU A 46 7.30 13.22 1.15
N PRO A 47 8.26 14.18 1.06
CA PRO A 47 8.43 14.98 -0.16
C PRO A 47 8.71 14.12 -1.40
N GLY A 48 9.62 13.16 -1.29
CA GLY A 48 9.97 12.26 -2.40
C GLY A 48 8.78 11.36 -2.81
N MET A 49 7.97 10.91 -1.86
CA MET A 49 6.77 10.12 -2.14
C MET A 49 5.69 10.94 -2.85
N VAL A 50 5.52 12.21 -2.46
CA VAL A 50 4.60 13.14 -3.13
C VAL A 50 5.03 13.36 -4.58
N GLU A 51 6.31 13.64 -4.82
CA GLU A 51 6.87 13.83 -6.16
C GLU A 51 6.64 12.61 -7.06
N LEU A 52 6.91 11.41 -6.54
CA LEU A 52 6.69 10.15 -7.26
C LEU A 52 5.21 9.94 -7.64
N LEU A 53 4.29 10.23 -6.73
CA LEU A 53 2.86 10.02 -6.97
C LEU A 53 2.27 11.07 -7.90
N MET A 54 2.63 12.34 -7.72
CA MET A 54 2.15 13.45 -8.55
C MET A 54 2.72 13.42 -9.97
N GLY A 55 3.89 12.77 -10.15
CA GLY A 55 4.51 12.52 -11.46
C GLY A 55 3.90 11.35 -12.24
N LEU A 56 2.95 10.59 -11.68
CA LEU A 56 2.26 9.53 -12.43
C LEU A 56 1.29 10.11 -13.45
N GLU A 57 1.20 9.48 -14.62
CA GLU A 57 0.24 9.81 -15.69
C GLU A 57 -1.19 9.34 -15.30
N LEU A 58 -1.67 9.80 -14.14
CA LEU A 58 -2.98 9.51 -13.58
C LEU A 58 -3.66 10.81 -13.13
N PRO A 59 -4.31 11.55 -14.05
CA PRO A 59 -4.98 12.82 -13.72
C PRO A 59 -6.06 12.69 -12.64
N GLY A 60 -6.71 11.53 -12.55
CA GLY A 60 -7.70 11.22 -11.51
C GLY A 60 -7.11 10.89 -10.15
N LEU A 61 -5.77 10.79 -10.01
CA LEU A 61 -5.13 10.48 -8.74
C LEU A 61 -5.10 11.69 -7.81
N ARG A 62 -5.51 11.45 -6.56
CA ARG A 62 -5.38 12.36 -5.42
C ARG A 62 -4.62 11.67 -4.29
N LEU A 63 -3.93 12.44 -3.47
CA LEU A 63 -3.22 11.97 -2.29
C LEU A 63 -3.89 12.51 -1.02
N LEU A 64 -4.27 11.63 -0.12
CA LEU A 64 -4.70 11.96 1.24
C LEU A 64 -3.63 11.48 2.23
N VAL A 65 -2.86 12.41 2.76
CA VAL A 65 -1.94 12.15 3.87
C VAL A 65 -2.74 12.12 5.17
N VAL A 66 -2.53 11.08 5.98
CA VAL A 66 -3.19 10.94 7.28
C VAL A 66 -2.13 11.03 8.37
N ASP A 67 -1.96 12.22 8.93
CA ASP A 67 -0.92 12.46 9.92
C ASP A 67 -1.39 12.16 11.36
N ASP A 68 -0.70 11.23 12.02
CA ASP A 68 -0.98 10.80 13.40
C ASP A 68 -0.27 11.69 14.45
N SER A 69 -0.38 13.03 14.32
CA SER A 69 0.28 14.00 15.20
C SER A 69 1.80 13.82 15.24
N SER A 70 2.44 13.83 14.09
CA SER A 70 3.89 13.68 13.95
C SER A 70 4.66 14.82 14.64
N PRO A 71 5.55 14.53 15.60
CA PRO A 71 6.32 15.57 16.29
C PRO A 71 7.48 16.12 15.47
N ASP A 72 7.85 15.51 14.34
CA ASP A 72 8.97 15.90 13.48
C ASP A 72 8.60 16.94 12.41
N GLY A 73 7.36 17.44 12.41
CA GLY A 73 6.88 18.42 11.45
C GLY A 73 6.29 17.81 10.16
N THR A 74 6.16 16.48 10.07
CA THR A 74 5.57 15.81 8.89
C THR A 74 4.23 16.43 8.47
N GLY A 75 3.33 16.71 9.44
CA GLY A 75 2.02 17.30 9.15
C GLY A 75 2.11 18.68 8.50
N GLN A 76 3.02 19.56 8.95
CA GLN A 76 3.23 20.87 8.33
C GLN A 76 3.84 20.74 6.93
N ILE A 77 4.81 19.85 6.75
CA ILE A 77 5.39 19.56 5.43
C ILE A 77 4.29 19.07 4.47
N ALA A 78 3.35 18.25 4.94
CA ALA A 78 2.25 17.79 4.14
C ALA A 78 1.31 18.91 3.67
N GLU A 79 1.00 19.88 4.57
CA GLU A 79 0.19 21.06 4.21
C GLU A 79 0.91 21.94 3.19
N ASP A 80 2.20 22.24 3.42
CA ASP A 80 3.01 23.06 2.50
C ASP A 80 3.08 22.43 1.10
N LEU A 81 3.20 21.09 1.02
CA LEU A 81 3.18 20.36 -0.24
C LEU A 81 1.80 20.39 -0.90
N ALA A 82 0.72 20.32 -0.12
CA ALA A 82 -0.64 20.33 -0.65
C ALA A 82 -0.98 21.64 -1.40
N GLU A 83 -0.49 22.79 -0.94
CA GLU A 83 -0.67 24.09 -1.58
C GLU A 83 -0.10 24.13 -3.01
N GLY A 84 0.96 23.37 -3.28
CA GLY A 84 1.66 23.31 -4.57
C GLY A 84 1.04 22.35 -5.59
N HIS A 85 0.11 21.46 -5.19
CA HIS A 85 -0.39 20.38 -6.05
C HIS A 85 -1.88 20.54 -6.38
N LEU A 86 -2.15 21.31 -7.44
CA LEU A 86 -3.49 21.54 -7.97
C LEU A 86 -3.70 20.77 -9.30
N ALA A 87 -4.93 20.36 -9.56
CA ALA A 87 -5.35 19.87 -10.87
C ALA A 87 -5.54 21.06 -11.85
N GLU A 88 -5.75 20.76 -13.13
CA GLU A 88 -5.97 21.78 -14.16
C GLU A 88 -7.17 22.69 -13.88
N ASP A 89 -8.18 22.19 -13.21
CA ASP A 89 -9.39 22.92 -12.79
C ASP A 89 -9.21 23.70 -11.48
N GLY A 90 -7.99 23.72 -10.91
CA GLY A 90 -7.66 24.38 -9.65
C GLY A 90 -8.09 23.59 -8.40
N THR A 91 -8.63 22.37 -8.53
CA THR A 91 -8.95 21.55 -7.35
C THR A 91 -7.68 20.93 -6.73
N PRO A 92 -7.59 20.82 -5.39
CA PRO A 92 -6.43 20.19 -4.76
C PRO A 92 -6.28 18.72 -5.17
N ARG A 93 -5.07 18.36 -5.61
CA ARG A 93 -4.68 16.94 -5.82
C ARG A 93 -4.13 16.28 -4.55
N MET A 94 -3.81 17.09 -3.54
CA MET A 94 -3.32 16.61 -2.26
C MET A 94 -4.11 17.28 -1.13
N SER A 95 -4.35 16.52 -0.05
CA SER A 95 -4.99 16.99 1.17
C SER A 95 -4.43 16.27 2.38
N VAL A 96 -4.63 16.86 3.57
CA VAL A 96 -4.12 16.32 4.82
C VAL A 96 -5.27 16.10 5.81
N LEU A 97 -5.28 14.94 6.44
CA LEU A 97 -6.15 14.62 7.57
C LEU A 97 -5.31 14.53 8.82
N HIS A 98 -5.35 15.56 9.67
CA HIS A 98 -4.70 15.54 10.96
C HIS A 98 -5.51 14.76 11.97
N ARG A 99 -4.89 13.75 12.59
CA ARG A 99 -5.48 13.01 13.71
C ARG A 99 -4.84 13.49 15.01
N THR A 100 -5.65 13.57 16.05
CA THR A 100 -5.20 14.12 17.35
C THR A 100 -4.42 13.11 18.19
N THR A 101 -4.49 11.82 17.85
CA THR A 101 -3.87 10.74 18.62
C THR A 101 -3.35 9.64 17.71
N LYS A 102 -2.17 9.12 18.05
CA LYS A 102 -1.60 7.92 17.43
C LYS A 102 -2.17 6.67 18.13
N ASP A 103 -3.22 6.09 17.56
CA ASP A 103 -3.89 4.90 18.08
C ASP A 103 -3.75 3.66 17.17
N GLY A 104 -2.77 3.71 16.25
CA GLY A 104 -2.36 2.59 15.40
C GLY A 104 -2.63 2.78 13.92
N LEU A 105 -1.76 2.16 13.10
CA LEU A 105 -1.75 2.26 11.64
C LEU A 105 -3.11 1.88 11.02
N GLY A 106 -3.76 0.82 11.53
CA GLY A 106 -5.05 0.37 11.03
C GLY A 106 -6.15 1.42 11.18
N ARG A 107 -6.15 2.17 12.29
CA ARG A 107 -7.11 3.25 12.53
C ARG A 107 -6.86 4.47 11.64
N ALA A 108 -5.58 4.78 11.38
CA ALA A 108 -5.20 5.83 10.45
C ALA A 108 -5.69 5.49 9.02
N TYR A 109 -5.47 4.25 8.57
CA TYR A 109 -6.01 3.78 7.30
C TYR A 109 -7.54 3.82 7.27
N ALA A 110 -8.23 3.33 8.30
CA ALA A 110 -9.69 3.33 8.33
C ALA A 110 -10.27 4.77 8.23
N ALA A 111 -9.68 5.72 8.96
CA ALA A 111 -10.08 7.13 8.90
C ALA A 111 -9.85 7.75 7.51
N GLY A 112 -8.65 7.55 6.95
CA GLY A 112 -8.32 8.05 5.60
C GLY A 112 -9.18 7.42 4.51
N MET A 113 -9.45 6.12 4.57
CA MET A 113 -10.32 5.44 3.60
C MET A 113 -11.77 5.93 3.68
N ALA A 114 -12.29 6.12 4.90
CA ALA A 114 -13.63 6.67 5.08
C ALA A 114 -13.73 8.08 4.48
N LYS A 115 -12.75 8.95 4.76
CA LYS A 115 -12.66 10.29 4.20
C LYS A 115 -12.55 10.27 2.68
N ALA A 116 -11.68 9.42 2.11
CA ALA A 116 -11.53 9.29 0.66
C ALA A 116 -12.82 8.88 -0.05
N VAL A 117 -13.59 7.94 0.54
CA VAL A 117 -14.89 7.52 0.02
C VAL A 117 -15.95 8.62 0.14
N GLU A 118 -15.92 9.38 1.23
CA GLU A 118 -16.79 10.55 1.44
C GLU A 118 -16.51 11.65 0.41
N ASP A 119 -15.22 11.87 0.09
CA ASP A 119 -14.78 12.85 -0.92
C ASP A 119 -14.98 12.38 -2.36
N GLY A 120 -15.63 11.24 -2.57
CA GLY A 120 -16.05 10.77 -3.89
C GLY A 120 -15.04 9.91 -4.65
N ALA A 121 -14.02 9.36 -3.97
CA ALA A 121 -13.13 8.38 -4.61
C ALA A 121 -13.92 7.17 -5.12
N ALA A 122 -13.68 6.76 -6.37
CA ALA A 122 -14.19 5.49 -6.91
C ALA A 122 -13.32 4.31 -6.46
N TYR A 123 -12.02 4.57 -6.35
CA TYR A 123 -11.04 3.62 -5.82
C TYR A 123 -10.17 4.29 -4.76
N VAL A 124 -9.73 3.49 -3.78
CA VAL A 124 -8.84 3.93 -2.70
C VAL A 124 -7.65 3.00 -2.64
N LEU A 125 -6.45 3.54 -2.75
CA LEU A 125 -5.19 2.80 -2.61
C LEU A 125 -4.61 3.00 -1.21
N GLN A 126 -4.32 1.90 -0.52
CA GLN A 126 -3.48 1.89 0.68
C GLN A 126 -2.02 1.88 0.29
N MET A 127 -1.23 2.81 0.82
CA MET A 127 0.21 2.89 0.57
C MET A 127 0.94 3.47 1.78
N ASP A 128 2.03 2.82 2.20
CA ASP A 128 2.90 3.35 3.26
C ASP A 128 3.83 4.45 2.70
N ALA A 129 4.29 5.36 3.56
CA ALA A 129 5.14 6.49 3.18
C ALA A 129 6.65 6.15 3.11
N ASP A 130 7.04 4.90 3.41
CA ASP A 130 8.44 4.46 3.58
C ASP A 130 9.15 4.02 2.27
N GLY A 131 8.48 4.19 1.12
CA GLY A 131 9.02 3.83 -0.18
C GLY A 131 9.02 2.33 -0.50
N SER A 132 8.50 1.47 0.38
CA SER A 132 8.50 0.02 0.16
C SER A 132 7.50 -0.47 -0.89
N HIS A 133 6.50 0.34 -1.21
CA HIS A 133 5.45 0.02 -2.19
C HIS A 133 5.76 0.64 -3.56
N PRO A 134 5.74 -0.15 -4.65
CA PRO A 134 6.10 0.34 -5.99
C PRO A 134 4.98 1.20 -6.59
N SER A 135 5.15 2.53 -6.59
CA SER A 135 4.19 3.48 -7.18
C SER A 135 3.89 3.21 -8.65
N ALA A 136 4.87 2.71 -9.42
CA ALA A 136 4.70 2.29 -10.82
C ALA A 136 3.63 1.21 -11.03
N LYS A 137 3.25 0.46 -10.00
CA LYS A 137 2.20 -0.56 -10.08
C LYS A 137 0.77 -0.03 -9.91
N ILE A 138 0.62 1.24 -9.55
CA ILE A 138 -0.71 1.84 -9.30
C ILE A 138 -1.59 1.79 -10.55
N ALA A 139 -1.06 2.15 -11.72
CA ALA A 139 -1.79 2.10 -12.98
C ALA A 139 -2.24 0.67 -13.33
N GLU A 140 -1.35 -0.33 -13.17
CA GLU A 140 -1.68 -1.74 -13.41
C GLU A 140 -2.79 -2.22 -12.45
N MET A 141 -2.70 -1.88 -11.17
CA MET A 141 -3.73 -2.25 -10.17
C MET A 141 -5.08 -1.61 -10.49
N LEU A 142 -5.10 -0.34 -10.91
CA LEU A 142 -6.31 0.35 -11.33
C LEU A 142 -6.91 -0.33 -12.58
N GLY A 143 -6.09 -0.63 -13.58
CA GLY A 143 -6.51 -1.35 -14.77
C GLY A 143 -7.12 -2.72 -14.47
N VAL A 144 -6.52 -3.48 -13.54
CA VAL A 144 -7.07 -4.77 -13.08
C VAL A 144 -8.38 -4.56 -12.33
N ALA A 145 -8.48 -3.59 -11.44
CA ALA A 145 -9.73 -3.30 -10.71
C ALA A 145 -10.88 -2.97 -11.66
N MET A 146 -10.63 -2.09 -12.63
CA MET A 146 -11.65 -1.63 -13.59
C MET A 146 -12.06 -2.71 -14.59
N SER A 147 -11.08 -3.47 -15.12
CA SER A 147 -11.37 -4.51 -16.13
C SER A 147 -12.09 -5.73 -15.57
N THR A 148 -11.88 -6.04 -14.29
CA THR A 148 -12.45 -7.25 -13.65
C THR A 148 -13.65 -6.94 -12.75
N GLY A 149 -13.88 -5.67 -12.39
CA GLY A 149 -14.86 -5.29 -11.37
C GLY A 149 -14.47 -5.76 -9.95
N ALA A 150 -13.18 -6.04 -9.71
CA ALA A 150 -12.71 -6.51 -8.42
C ALA A 150 -12.96 -5.46 -7.32
N GLY A 151 -13.51 -5.90 -6.19
CA GLY A 151 -13.66 -5.06 -5.00
C GLY A 151 -12.34 -4.78 -4.30
N LEU A 152 -11.34 -5.63 -4.55
CA LEU A 152 -10.00 -5.50 -3.99
C LEU A 152 -8.94 -6.02 -4.97
N VAL A 153 -7.90 -5.23 -5.21
CA VAL A 153 -6.66 -5.67 -5.87
C VAL A 153 -5.51 -5.58 -4.88
N VAL A 154 -4.83 -6.68 -4.64
CA VAL A 154 -3.69 -6.79 -3.72
C VAL A 154 -2.39 -6.75 -4.50
N GLY A 155 -1.49 -5.83 -4.16
CA GLY A 155 -0.09 -5.90 -4.57
C GLY A 155 0.60 -7.02 -3.82
N SER A 156 0.80 -8.16 -4.49
CA SER A 156 1.18 -9.43 -3.87
C SER A 156 2.65 -9.75 -4.09
N ARG A 157 3.33 -10.09 -3.00
CA ARG A 157 4.72 -10.55 -2.96
C ARG A 157 4.85 -12.05 -3.28
N TYR A 158 3.72 -12.79 -3.28
CA TYR A 158 3.70 -14.26 -3.25
C TYR A 158 2.98 -14.93 -4.42
N VAL A 159 2.43 -14.16 -5.33
CA VAL A 159 1.99 -14.69 -6.64
C VAL A 159 3.17 -14.84 -7.59
N PRO A 160 3.06 -15.63 -8.68
CA PRO A 160 4.11 -15.72 -9.69
C PRO A 160 4.51 -14.32 -10.20
N GLY A 161 5.82 -14.01 -10.19
CA GLY A 161 6.36 -12.68 -10.50
C GLY A 161 6.48 -11.73 -9.32
N GLY A 162 5.87 -12.04 -8.18
CA GLY A 162 6.05 -11.26 -6.95
C GLY A 162 7.37 -11.61 -6.26
N THR A 163 8.04 -10.60 -5.68
CA THR A 163 9.36 -10.77 -5.04
C THR A 163 9.51 -9.88 -3.81
N LEU A 164 10.47 -10.20 -2.98
CA LEU A 164 10.89 -9.46 -1.79
C LEU A 164 12.31 -8.97 -2.00
N SER A 165 12.62 -7.77 -1.50
CA SER A 165 13.97 -7.19 -1.51
C SER A 165 15.04 -8.20 -1.06
N ASP A 166 16.19 -8.16 -1.71
CA ASP A 166 17.34 -9.01 -1.38
C ASP A 166 17.96 -8.66 -0.02
N ALA A 167 17.72 -7.44 0.47
CA ALA A 167 18.11 -7.03 1.81
C ALA A 167 17.40 -7.82 2.93
N TRP A 168 16.27 -8.47 2.62
CA TRP A 168 15.59 -9.33 3.60
C TRP A 168 16.31 -10.64 3.80
N GLY A 169 16.76 -10.89 5.04
CA GLY A 169 17.34 -12.18 5.42
C GLY A 169 16.38 -13.36 5.18
N ALA A 170 16.92 -14.52 4.87
CA ALA A 170 16.15 -15.74 4.53
C ALA A 170 15.10 -16.11 5.61
N HIS A 171 15.46 -15.94 6.90
CA HIS A 171 14.53 -16.20 8.02
C HIS A 171 13.31 -15.28 7.99
N ARG A 172 13.47 -13.98 7.66
CA ARG A 172 12.38 -13.00 7.55
C ARG A 172 11.47 -13.33 6.35
N LYS A 173 12.08 -13.72 5.22
CA LYS A 173 11.34 -14.18 4.02
C LYS A 173 10.49 -15.42 4.34
N LEU A 174 11.08 -16.41 5.05
CA LEU A 174 10.40 -17.64 5.44
C LEU A 174 9.24 -17.37 6.43
N LEU A 175 9.51 -16.57 7.47
CA LEU A 175 8.49 -16.20 8.47
C LEU A 175 7.30 -15.49 7.82
N SER A 176 7.56 -14.55 6.92
CA SER A 176 6.51 -13.82 6.21
C SER A 176 5.66 -14.74 5.31
N ARG A 177 6.29 -15.68 4.59
CA ARG A 177 5.57 -16.72 3.81
C ARG A 177 4.72 -17.61 4.70
N TRP A 178 5.29 -18.06 5.81
CA TRP A 178 4.57 -18.89 6.78
C TRP A 178 3.36 -18.15 7.36
N ALA A 179 3.51 -16.88 7.76
CA ALA A 179 2.43 -16.07 8.31
C ALA A 179 1.26 -15.92 7.31
N ASN A 180 1.56 -15.69 6.03
CA ASN A 180 0.54 -15.63 4.97
C ASN A 180 -0.17 -16.98 4.78
N ALA A 181 0.58 -18.07 4.65
CA ALA A 181 0.02 -19.42 4.49
C ALA A 181 -0.83 -19.82 5.69
N TYR A 182 -0.36 -19.54 6.91
CA TYR A 182 -1.07 -19.77 8.17
C TYR A 182 -2.41 -19.03 8.20
N ALA A 183 -2.40 -17.71 7.99
CA ALA A 183 -3.62 -16.90 8.05
C ALA A 183 -4.61 -17.30 6.96
N SER A 184 -4.15 -17.50 5.71
CA SER A 184 -5.00 -17.90 4.59
C SER A 184 -5.62 -19.27 4.79
N THR A 185 -4.89 -20.24 5.35
CA THR A 185 -5.40 -21.59 5.65
C THR A 185 -6.49 -21.54 6.73
N ILE A 186 -6.26 -20.80 7.83
CA ILE A 186 -7.25 -20.69 8.91
C ILE A 186 -8.52 -20.01 8.39
N LEU A 187 -8.38 -18.94 7.62
CA LEU A 187 -9.50 -18.18 7.09
C LEU A 187 -10.21 -18.86 5.91
N GLY A 188 -9.58 -19.89 5.33
CA GLY A 188 -10.14 -20.62 4.19
C GLY A 188 -10.16 -19.78 2.90
N THR A 189 -9.15 -18.90 2.72
CA THR A 189 -9.04 -18.03 1.54
C THR A 189 -7.93 -18.49 0.60
N ARG A 190 -8.03 -18.11 -0.67
CA ARG A 190 -7.01 -18.36 -1.70
C ARG A 190 -6.06 -17.18 -1.90
N VAL A 191 -6.26 -16.07 -1.19
CA VAL A 191 -5.37 -14.89 -1.24
C VAL A 191 -3.99 -15.29 -0.73
N ARG A 192 -2.96 -15.12 -1.54
CA ARG A 192 -1.58 -15.52 -1.22
C ARG A 192 -0.87 -14.48 -0.34
N ASP A 193 -1.20 -13.20 -0.52
CA ASP A 193 -0.66 -12.11 0.29
C ASP A 193 -1.74 -11.43 1.13
N ILE A 194 -2.23 -12.15 2.14
CA ILE A 194 -3.27 -11.65 3.03
C ILE A 194 -2.75 -10.60 4.01
N THR A 195 -1.43 -10.56 4.26
CA THR A 195 -0.79 -9.62 5.19
C THR A 195 -0.25 -8.35 4.52
N GLY A 196 -0.20 -8.30 3.19
CA GLY A 196 0.34 -7.15 2.44
C GLY A 196 -0.45 -5.87 2.67
N GLY A 197 0.23 -4.72 2.73
CA GLY A 197 -0.37 -3.39 2.96
C GLY A 197 -0.71 -2.62 1.69
N PHE A 198 -0.20 -3.03 0.53
CA PHE A 198 -0.43 -2.36 -0.74
C PHE A 198 -1.69 -2.90 -1.41
N ASN A 199 -2.80 -2.20 -1.24
CA ASN A 199 -4.12 -2.70 -1.61
C ASN A 199 -4.96 -1.61 -2.27
N MET A 200 -5.56 -1.89 -3.42
CA MET A 200 -6.52 -1.03 -4.08
C MET A 200 -7.93 -1.55 -3.85
N TRP A 201 -8.76 -0.72 -3.28
CA TRP A 201 -10.15 -1.02 -2.90
C TRP A 201 -11.12 -0.27 -3.79
N SER A 202 -12.20 -0.90 -4.22
CA SER A 202 -13.35 -0.15 -4.73
C SER A 202 -14.06 0.57 -3.57
N ALA A 203 -14.62 1.75 -3.83
CA ALA A 203 -15.43 2.46 -2.84
C ALA A 203 -16.65 1.64 -2.39
N GLU A 204 -17.21 0.82 -3.28
CA GLU A 204 -18.29 -0.10 -2.96
C GLU A 204 -17.89 -1.11 -1.89
N ALA A 205 -16.72 -1.76 -2.07
CA ALA A 205 -16.21 -2.71 -1.09
C ALA A 205 -15.95 -2.05 0.28
N LEU A 206 -15.37 -0.84 0.29
CA LEU A 206 -15.12 -0.11 1.54
C LEU A 206 -16.41 0.29 2.27
N ARG A 207 -17.44 0.73 1.55
CA ARG A 207 -18.77 1.02 2.15
C ARG A 207 -19.40 -0.25 2.74
N ALA A 208 -19.27 -1.37 2.03
CA ALA A 208 -19.82 -2.64 2.51
C ALA A 208 -19.09 -3.20 3.74
N ILE A 209 -17.79 -2.92 3.91
CA ILE A 209 -16.99 -3.50 5.00
C ILE A 209 -17.33 -2.92 6.39
N ASP A 210 -17.91 -1.74 6.48
CA ASP A 210 -18.07 -0.99 7.73
C ASP A 210 -16.72 -0.77 8.46
N LEU A 211 -16.00 0.25 7.99
CA LEU A 211 -14.65 0.58 8.49
C LEU A 211 -14.64 0.88 10.00
N ALA A 212 -15.74 1.43 10.54
CA ALA A 212 -15.84 1.73 11.96
C ALA A 212 -15.83 0.47 12.85
N SER A 213 -16.26 -0.67 12.29
CA SER A 213 -16.28 -1.96 13.01
C SER A 213 -14.94 -2.71 12.95
N VAL A 214 -13.92 -2.18 12.27
CA VAL A 214 -12.60 -2.79 12.22
C VAL A 214 -11.88 -2.56 13.53
N GLY A 215 -11.69 -3.65 14.28
CA GLY A 215 -11.14 -3.59 15.63
C GLY A 215 -9.63 -3.82 15.72
N SER A 216 -9.00 -4.24 14.61
CA SER A 216 -7.58 -4.61 14.60
C SER A 216 -6.68 -3.40 14.42
N ALA A 217 -5.55 -3.40 15.14
CA ALA A 217 -4.46 -2.44 14.96
C ALA A 217 -3.28 -3.10 14.24
N GLY A 218 -2.46 -2.32 13.56
CA GLY A 218 -1.23 -2.81 12.92
C GLY A 218 -1.47 -3.81 11.78
N TYR A 219 -0.67 -4.88 11.73
CA TYR A 219 -0.70 -5.87 10.65
C TYR A 219 -1.99 -6.69 10.59
N SER A 220 -2.63 -6.91 11.73
CA SER A 220 -3.90 -7.63 11.81
C SER A 220 -5.03 -6.92 11.06
N PHE A 221 -4.93 -5.60 10.90
CA PHE A 221 -5.85 -4.79 10.11
C PHE A 221 -5.97 -5.28 8.67
N GLN A 222 -4.85 -5.57 8.01
CA GLN A 222 -4.83 -6.02 6.61
C GLN A 222 -5.57 -7.35 6.44
N VAL A 223 -5.35 -8.27 7.38
CA VAL A 223 -5.99 -9.58 7.38
C VAL A 223 -7.49 -9.44 7.62
N GLU A 224 -7.91 -8.62 8.59
CA GLU A 224 -9.33 -8.39 8.89
C GLU A 224 -10.06 -7.76 7.72
N MET A 225 -9.50 -6.72 7.10
CA MET A 225 -10.09 -6.02 5.96
C MET A 225 -10.31 -6.95 4.77
N LYS A 226 -9.27 -7.70 4.35
CA LYS A 226 -9.38 -8.66 3.24
C LYS A 226 -10.40 -9.75 3.54
N PHE A 227 -10.39 -10.28 4.77
CA PHE A 227 -11.38 -11.29 5.16
C PHE A 227 -12.80 -10.77 5.14
N LYS A 228 -13.05 -9.53 5.60
CA LYS A 228 -14.37 -8.88 5.53
C LYS A 228 -14.85 -8.70 4.09
N ALA A 229 -13.96 -8.33 3.14
CA ALA A 229 -14.29 -8.24 1.72
C ALA A 229 -14.70 -9.61 1.15
N LEU A 230 -13.89 -10.64 1.40
CA LEU A 230 -14.18 -12.01 0.96
C LEU A 230 -15.50 -12.54 1.52
N ARG A 231 -15.85 -12.19 2.76
CA ARG A 231 -17.12 -12.59 3.40
C ARG A 231 -18.35 -11.90 2.82
N ARG A 232 -18.13 -10.83 2.05
CA ARG A 232 -19.17 -10.08 1.31
C ARG A 232 -19.15 -10.39 -0.18
N ASP A 233 -18.48 -11.49 -0.53
CA ASP A 233 -18.39 -12.04 -1.90
C ASP A 233 -17.74 -11.08 -2.91
N PHE A 234 -16.96 -10.10 -2.42
CA PHE A 234 -16.16 -9.27 -3.33
C PHE A 234 -15.04 -10.08 -3.96
N GLN A 235 -14.90 -9.92 -5.27
CA GLN A 235 -13.78 -10.49 -6.01
C GLN A 235 -12.46 -9.84 -5.54
N VAL A 236 -11.46 -10.69 -5.26
CA VAL A 236 -10.11 -10.27 -4.89
C VAL A 236 -9.13 -10.74 -5.96
N MET A 237 -8.40 -9.80 -6.52
CA MET A 237 -7.33 -10.04 -7.49
C MET A 237 -5.97 -9.79 -6.85
N GLU A 238 -4.92 -10.42 -7.35
CA GLU A 238 -3.55 -10.22 -6.89
C GLU A 238 -2.66 -9.86 -8.08
N VAL A 239 -1.93 -8.75 -7.98
CA VAL A 239 -0.96 -8.27 -8.96
C VAL A 239 0.45 -8.47 -8.39
N PRO A 240 1.40 -9.04 -9.14
CA PRO A 240 2.75 -9.24 -8.63
C PRO A 240 3.47 -7.91 -8.42
N ILE A 241 4.09 -7.76 -7.25
CA ILE A 241 4.93 -6.61 -6.94
C ILE A 241 6.32 -7.05 -6.49
N HIS A 242 7.31 -6.19 -6.72
CA HIS A 242 8.56 -6.23 -5.99
C HIS A 242 8.43 -5.34 -4.75
N PHE A 243 8.61 -5.91 -3.57
CA PHE A 243 8.53 -5.19 -2.31
C PHE A 243 9.94 -4.82 -1.86
N GLU A 244 10.23 -3.53 -1.85
CA GLU A 244 11.53 -2.99 -1.42
C GLU A 244 11.67 -3.01 0.11
N ASP A 245 12.92 -2.96 0.61
CA ASP A 245 13.13 -2.65 2.01
C ASP A 245 13.00 -1.13 2.22
N ARG A 246 12.62 -0.72 3.41
CA ARG A 246 12.45 0.69 3.75
C ARG A 246 13.73 1.46 3.52
N THR A 247 13.61 2.67 2.97
CA THR A 247 14.76 3.55 2.77
C THR A 247 15.22 4.17 4.09
N VAL A 248 14.27 4.48 5.00
CA VAL A 248 14.52 5.08 6.33
C VAL A 248 13.53 4.49 7.34
N GLY A 249 13.97 4.25 8.58
CA GLY A 249 13.12 3.85 9.71
C GLY A 249 13.33 2.40 10.20
N GLU A 250 12.88 2.13 11.43
CA GLU A 250 12.98 0.81 12.06
C GLU A 250 11.65 0.06 12.02
N SER A 251 11.73 -1.28 12.03
CA SER A 251 10.54 -2.13 12.07
C SER A 251 9.82 -2.03 13.41
N LYS A 252 8.55 -1.61 13.40
CA LYS A 252 7.69 -1.48 14.60
C LYS A 252 7.10 -2.82 15.07
N MET A 253 7.61 -3.97 14.55
CA MET A 253 7.15 -5.31 14.94
C MET A 253 7.71 -5.71 16.32
N ASN A 254 6.85 -5.74 17.33
CA ASN A 254 7.17 -6.27 18.66
C ASN A 254 6.46 -7.62 18.92
N LEU A 255 6.84 -8.31 20.00
CA LEU A 255 6.27 -9.61 20.40
C LEU A 255 4.74 -9.57 20.58
N ALA A 256 4.19 -8.46 21.09
CA ALA A 256 2.74 -8.33 21.31
C ALA A 256 1.99 -8.31 19.97
N VAL A 257 2.51 -7.60 18.96
CA VAL A 257 1.96 -7.58 17.60
C VAL A 257 2.04 -8.96 16.94
N GLN A 258 3.12 -9.72 17.17
CA GLN A 258 3.26 -11.07 16.63
C GLN A 258 2.23 -12.03 17.26
N LEU A 259 2.03 -12.00 18.58
CA LEU A 259 1.05 -12.82 19.29
C LEU A 259 -0.39 -12.47 18.87
N GLU A 260 -0.69 -11.19 18.73
CA GLU A 260 -1.97 -10.73 18.19
C GLU A 260 -2.22 -11.30 16.78
N SER A 261 -1.22 -11.24 15.92
CA SER A 261 -1.29 -11.72 14.54
C SER A 261 -1.57 -13.23 14.45
N ILE A 262 -1.06 -14.03 15.41
CA ILE A 262 -1.34 -15.48 15.49
C ILE A 262 -2.79 -15.74 15.91
N ALA A 263 -3.32 -15.00 16.88
CA ALA A 263 -4.67 -15.22 17.41
C ALA A 263 -5.77 -14.67 16.49
N MET A 264 -5.49 -13.63 15.72
CA MET A 264 -6.47 -12.89 14.94
C MET A 264 -7.22 -13.74 13.89
N PRO A 265 -6.58 -14.59 13.07
CA PRO A 265 -7.31 -15.42 12.10
C PRO A 265 -8.37 -16.32 12.75
N TRP A 266 -8.07 -16.88 13.92
CA TRP A 266 -9.02 -17.70 14.69
C TRP A 266 -10.20 -16.89 15.22
N LYS A 267 -9.93 -15.70 15.76
CA LYS A 267 -10.99 -14.77 16.23
C LYS A 267 -11.92 -14.38 15.08
N LEU A 268 -11.37 -14.04 13.92
CA LEU A 268 -12.14 -13.68 12.73
C LEU A 268 -12.99 -14.86 12.25
N ARG A 269 -12.41 -16.06 12.15
CA ARG A 269 -13.14 -17.27 11.76
C ARG A 269 -14.27 -17.61 12.73
N ALA A 270 -14.05 -17.47 14.03
CA ALA A 270 -15.07 -17.72 15.05
C ALA A 270 -16.24 -16.73 14.96
N ARG A 271 -15.94 -15.43 14.74
CA ARG A 271 -16.97 -14.39 14.54
C ARG A 271 -17.79 -14.61 13.26
N ALA A 272 -17.17 -15.11 12.20
CA ALA A 272 -17.82 -15.34 10.92
C ALA A 272 -18.78 -16.57 10.91
N ARG A 273 -18.74 -17.42 11.96
CA ARG A 273 -19.64 -18.58 12.12
C ARG A 273 -20.88 -18.27 12.94
N ARG A 274 -20.91 -17.10 13.55
CA ARG A 274 -22.06 -16.58 14.32
C ARG A 274 -22.92 -15.68 13.44
#